data_425e1e345899bdba7660eea0f3c01901
#
_entry.id   425e1e345899bdba7660eea0f3c01901
#
_cell.length_a   1.000
_cell.length_b   1.000
_cell.length_c   1.000
_cell.angle_alpha   90.00
_cell.angle_beta   90.00
_cell.angle_gamma   90.00
#
_symmetry.space_group_name_H-M   'P 1'
#
loop_
_entity.id
_entity.type
_entity.pdbx_description
1 polymer ?
#
loop_
_entity_poly.entity_id
_entity_poly.type
_entity_poly.pdbx_seq_one_letter_code
_entity_poly.pdbx_strand_id
1 'polypeptide(L)'
;MVNKKRELVLALAVIILELIGGMQSYLNQMILPIMSADLGARHLYGLITGVSSIVAMLGLPFGAVLLQRYQLPRLLLVMTLILCAGAIVSATAPNIDLYLSGLVIRGFAGSALAMTSIGAVALGLSGRARQLTLAFSSASWVISSLVGPTYAAWVTHLLSWRWAMLLYLPFLLIARFIVATNLRSRQKTKKAPLPFSAALGAGLGIFLTIVPLQGIGKYLLGLLGLAILGWVTVYLMPAGTFWQAAPRKRALAGMFFLTASYFSANELVTLTAHDLFHANSAQMGWIELAGGLGWAVMGLLCGLKPASTARVYRLRAGIGVGVLALCGLLTVGLVLSSLPAAQARIAVICLWTACGIGMGITYIDTMNVFFEEPEVDDSITIEQMVSASVMVESLSSAIFIPLTTSLAAFAFQKKAVGQVGQPPHVAHSGSLFYGAAWGLVAVLAVIAWLYLHRSGPRAREKTVA
;
A
#
# COMPACT_ATOMS: atom_id res chain seq x y z
N MET A 1 -7.72 -15.22 -36.70
CA MET A 1 -6.31 -15.19 -36.25
C MET A 1 -6.11 -13.95 -35.39
N VAL A 2 -5.79 -14.10 -34.12
CA VAL A 2 -5.45 -12.98 -33.25
C VAL A 2 -4.07 -12.49 -33.70
N ASN A 3 -3.96 -11.17 -33.92
CA ASN A 3 -2.69 -10.58 -34.36
C ASN A 3 -1.70 -10.61 -33.19
N LYS A 4 -0.76 -11.57 -33.19
CA LYS A 4 0.27 -11.77 -32.15
C LYS A 4 1.02 -10.48 -31.82
N LYS A 5 1.28 -9.63 -32.84
CA LYS A 5 1.91 -8.31 -32.61
C LYS A 5 1.05 -7.39 -31.69
N ARG A 6 -0.27 -7.41 -31.92
CA ARG A 6 -1.20 -6.59 -31.10
C ARG A 6 -1.29 -7.06 -29.65
N GLU A 7 -1.33 -8.39 -29.41
CA GLU A 7 -1.29 -8.94 -28.05
C GLU A 7 0.02 -8.61 -27.33
N LEU A 8 1.16 -8.69 -28.04
CA LEU A 8 2.46 -8.33 -27.47
C LEU A 8 2.53 -6.85 -27.09
N VAL A 9 2.09 -5.95 -27.99
CA VAL A 9 2.07 -4.50 -27.73
C VAL A 9 1.15 -4.18 -26.53
N LEU A 10 -0.01 -4.83 -26.46
CA LEU A 10 -0.94 -4.66 -25.34
C LEU A 10 -0.33 -5.17 -24.03
N ALA A 11 0.30 -6.34 -24.04
CA ALA A 11 0.95 -6.93 -22.88
C ALA A 11 2.07 -6.02 -22.34
N LEU A 12 2.96 -5.55 -23.22
CA LEU A 12 4.04 -4.64 -22.85
C LEU A 12 3.51 -3.32 -22.28
N ALA A 13 2.49 -2.73 -22.91
CA ALA A 13 1.91 -1.49 -22.43
C ALA A 13 1.23 -1.64 -21.05
N VAL A 14 0.58 -2.78 -20.80
CA VAL A 14 0.01 -3.09 -19.45
C VAL A 14 1.12 -3.23 -18.41
N ILE A 15 2.20 -3.95 -18.73
CA ILE A 15 3.36 -4.11 -17.82
C ILE A 15 3.98 -2.73 -17.47
N ILE A 16 4.15 -1.87 -18.47
CA ILE A 16 4.63 -0.50 -18.26
C ILE A 16 3.68 0.29 -17.36
N LEU A 17 2.37 0.14 -17.54
CA LEU A 17 1.38 0.82 -16.70
C LEU A 17 1.41 0.34 -15.25
N GLU A 18 1.60 -0.96 -15.01
CA GLU A 18 1.79 -1.51 -13.66
C GLU A 18 3.08 -0.99 -13.03
N LEU A 19 4.17 -0.91 -13.81
CA LEU A 19 5.43 -0.33 -13.36
C LEU A 19 5.26 1.15 -12.96
N ILE A 20 4.58 1.95 -13.79
CA ILE A 20 4.31 3.36 -13.49
C ILE A 20 3.38 3.48 -12.26
N GLY A 21 2.39 2.61 -12.12
CA GLY A 21 1.48 2.59 -10.96
C GLY A 21 2.21 2.31 -9.65
N GLY A 22 3.07 1.29 -9.64
CA GLY A 22 3.93 0.99 -8.49
C GLY A 22 4.91 2.14 -8.18
N MET A 23 5.54 2.70 -9.22
CA MET A 23 6.42 3.86 -9.07
C MET A 23 5.69 5.07 -8.45
N GLN A 24 4.43 5.32 -8.82
CA GLN A 24 3.62 6.38 -8.23
C GLN A 24 3.37 6.18 -6.73
N SER A 25 3.17 4.95 -6.28
CA SER A 25 2.98 4.66 -4.85
C SER A 25 4.20 5.07 -4.04
N TYR A 26 5.40 4.65 -4.46
CA TYR A 26 6.66 5.03 -3.82
C TYR A 26 6.96 6.53 -3.94
N LEU A 27 6.63 7.15 -5.09
CA LEU A 27 6.76 8.60 -5.26
C LEU A 27 5.92 9.36 -4.23
N ASN A 28 4.62 9.02 -4.09
CA ASN A 28 3.72 9.70 -3.17
C ASN A 28 4.22 9.61 -1.71
N GLN A 29 4.73 8.47 -1.31
CA GLN A 29 5.31 8.23 -0.01
C GLN A 29 6.57 9.06 0.23
N MET A 30 7.50 9.07 -0.75
CA MET A 30 8.74 9.83 -0.68
C MET A 30 8.53 11.34 -0.62
N ILE A 31 7.56 11.87 -1.37
CA ILE A 31 7.29 13.31 -1.38
C ILE A 31 6.48 13.77 -0.18
N LEU A 32 5.77 12.89 0.53
CA LEU A 32 4.87 13.25 1.61
C LEU A 32 5.54 14.14 2.68
N PRO A 33 6.67 13.78 3.29
CA PRO A 33 7.32 14.63 4.28
C PRO A 33 7.85 15.94 3.69
N ILE A 34 8.40 15.92 2.48
CA ILE A 34 8.98 17.09 1.80
C ILE A 34 7.86 18.09 1.42
N MET A 35 6.80 17.61 0.77
CA MET A 35 5.64 18.39 0.39
C MET A 35 4.93 18.99 1.60
N SER A 36 4.73 18.19 2.64
CA SER A 36 4.07 18.64 3.86
C SER A 36 4.91 19.66 4.63
N ALA A 37 6.25 19.58 4.54
CA ALA A 37 7.14 20.61 5.07
C ALA A 37 7.02 21.93 4.29
N ASP A 38 7.03 21.85 2.96
CA ASP A 38 6.93 22.98 2.04
C ASP A 38 5.58 23.73 2.17
N LEU A 39 4.48 22.97 2.35
CA LEU A 39 3.13 23.52 2.51
C LEU A 39 2.73 23.80 3.97
N GLY A 40 3.65 23.65 4.95
CA GLY A 40 3.35 23.86 6.38
C GLY A 40 2.34 22.86 6.97
N ALA A 41 2.18 21.69 6.37
CA ALA A 41 1.10 20.74 6.62
C ALA A 41 1.54 19.45 7.34
N ARG A 42 2.71 19.42 8.01
CA ARG A 42 3.21 18.23 8.72
C ARG A 42 2.24 17.71 9.79
N HIS A 43 1.48 18.60 10.43
CA HIS A 43 0.44 18.24 11.39
C HIS A 43 -0.78 17.54 10.78
N LEU A 44 -0.85 17.45 9.44
CA LEU A 44 -1.94 16.85 8.66
C LEU A 44 -1.56 15.52 7.98
N TYR A 45 -0.44 14.88 8.33
CA TYR A 45 -0.03 13.61 7.72
C TYR A 45 -1.17 12.58 7.69
N GLY A 46 -1.84 12.37 8.83
CA GLY A 46 -2.98 11.47 8.91
C GLY A 46 -4.17 11.87 8.03
N LEU A 47 -4.42 13.18 7.88
CA LEU A 47 -5.46 13.67 6.98
C LEU A 47 -5.11 13.39 5.51
N ILE A 48 -3.86 13.66 5.10
CA ILE A 48 -3.40 13.45 3.72
C ILE A 48 -3.48 11.97 3.34
N THR A 49 -2.94 11.08 4.17
CA THR A 49 -2.96 9.63 3.94
C THR A 49 -4.38 9.07 4.08
N GLY A 50 -5.18 9.59 5.01
CA GLY A 50 -6.57 9.19 5.19
C GLY A 50 -7.47 9.59 4.02
N VAL A 51 -7.33 10.80 3.49
CA VAL A 51 -8.04 11.22 2.27
C VAL A 51 -7.67 10.32 1.10
N SER A 52 -6.38 9.98 0.93
CA SER A 52 -5.94 9.02 -0.08
C SER A 52 -6.63 7.67 0.08
N SER A 53 -6.72 7.16 1.31
CA SER A 53 -7.35 5.87 1.62
C SER A 53 -8.88 5.90 1.39
N ILE A 54 -9.56 6.97 1.80
CA ILE A 54 -11.01 7.17 1.56
C ILE A 54 -11.29 7.14 0.06
N VAL A 55 -10.53 7.92 -0.70
CA VAL A 55 -10.72 8.03 -2.15
C VAL A 55 -10.43 6.70 -2.84
N ALA A 56 -9.42 5.96 -2.40
CA ALA A 56 -9.13 4.62 -2.90
C ALA A 56 -10.31 3.66 -2.63
N MET A 57 -10.83 3.63 -1.41
CA MET A 57 -11.95 2.75 -1.03
C MET A 57 -13.25 3.06 -1.80
N LEU A 58 -13.56 4.34 -2.01
CA LEU A 58 -14.74 4.75 -2.76
C LEU A 58 -14.57 4.60 -4.28
N GLY A 59 -13.36 4.84 -4.78
CA GLY A 59 -13.07 4.81 -6.20
C GLY A 59 -13.11 3.41 -6.83
N LEU A 60 -12.77 2.36 -6.08
CA LEU A 60 -12.80 0.98 -6.58
C LEU A 60 -14.20 0.53 -7.03
N PRO A 61 -15.26 0.55 -6.20
CA PRO A 61 -16.60 0.17 -6.62
C PRO A 61 -17.16 1.09 -7.69
N PHE A 62 -16.81 2.38 -7.64
CA PHE A 62 -17.20 3.33 -8.69
C PHE A 62 -16.55 2.98 -10.04
N GLY A 63 -15.27 2.64 -10.06
CA GLY A 63 -14.57 2.15 -11.24
C GLY A 63 -15.24 0.91 -11.84
N ALA A 64 -15.70 -0.01 -11.00
CA ALA A 64 -16.44 -1.18 -11.44
C ALA A 64 -17.80 -0.84 -12.06
N VAL A 65 -18.54 0.17 -11.53
CA VAL A 65 -19.77 0.69 -12.17
C VAL A 65 -19.49 1.32 -13.52
N LEU A 66 -18.42 2.13 -13.61
CA LEU A 66 -18.04 2.75 -14.88
C LEU A 66 -17.68 1.70 -15.94
N LEU A 67 -16.96 0.64 -15.54
CA LEU A 67 -16.59 -0.46 -16.43
C LEU A 67 -17.81 -1.20 -16.99
N GLN A 68 -18.91 -1.28 -16.21
CA GLN A 68 -20.17 -1.89 -16.65
C GLN A 68 -20.96 -1.00 -17.62
N ARG A 69 -20.79 0.33 -17.56
CA ARG A 69 -21.58 1.30 -18.33
C ARG A 69 -20.89 1.80 -19.57
N TYR A 70 -19.57 1.95 -19.55
CA TYR A 70 -18.79 2.59 -20.60
C TYR A 70 -17.85 1.60 -21.29
N GLN A 71 -17.46 1.94 -22.51
CA GLN A 71 -16.47 1.18 -23.26
C GLN A 71 -15.08 1.33 -22.64
N LEU A 72 -14.42 0.21 -22.35
CA LEU A 72 -13.14 0.17 -21.68
C LEU A 72 -12.07 1.10 -22.28
N PRO A 73 -11.86 1.20 -23.62
CA PRO A 73 -10.85 2.09 -24.19
C PRO A 73 -11.12 3.58 -23.88
N ARG A 74 -12.38 4.02 -23.99
CA ARG A 74 -12.77 5.40 -23.66
C ARG A 74 -12.61 5.70 -22.18
N LEU A 75 -13.03 4.74 -21.34
CA LEU A 75 -12.93 4.88 -19.88
C LEU A 75 -11.47 5.02 -19.44
N LEU A 76 -10.56 4.18 -20.00
CA LEU A 76 -9.13 4.28 -19.73
C LEU A 76 -8.54 5.65 -20.06
N LEU A 77 -8.87 6.21 -21.23
CA LEU A 77 -8.37 7.53 -21.64
C LEU A 77 -8.94 8.65 -20.77
N VAL A 78 -10.26 8.68 -20.56
CA VAL A 78 -10.91 9.73 -19.76
C VAL A 78 -10.41 9.73 -18.32
N MET A 79 -10.34 8.55 -17.67
CA MET A 79 -9.83 8.47 -16.30
C MET A 79 -8.34 8.83 -16.22
N THR A 80 -7.53 8.52 -17.23
CA THR A 80 -6.12 8.95 -17.26
C THR A 80 -6.01 10.48 -17.40
N LEU A 81 -6.83 11.12 -18.24
CA LEU A 81 -6.84 12.58 -18.34
C LEU A 81 -7.26 13.25 -17.03
N ILE A 82 -8.27 12.70 -16.33
CA ILE A 82 -8.69 13.18 -15.00
C ILE A 82 -7.56 12.99 -13.98
N LEU A 83 -6.85 11.85 -14.01
CA LEU A 83 -5.70 11.61 -13.16
C LEU A 83 -4.60 12.65 -13.42
N CYS A 84 -4.27 12.90 -14.68
CA CYS A 84 -3.28 13.91 -15.05
C CYS A 84 -3.70 15.33 -14.60
N ALA A 85 -4.97 15.69 -14.79
CA ALA A 85 -5.48 16.98 -14.30
C ALA A 85 -5.34 17.11 -12.78
N GLY A 86 -5.74 16.07 -12.01
CA GLY A 86 -5.55 16.04 -10.56
C GLY A 86 -4.07 16.10 -10.13
N ALA A 87 -3.18 15.43 -10.86
CA ALA A 87 -1.74 15.51 -10.61
C ALA A 87 -1.18 16.92 -10.87
N ILE A 88 -1.62 17.60 -11.92
CA ILE A 88 -1.24 18.98 -12.22
C ILE A 88 -1.77 19.92 -11.11
N VAL A 89 -3.02 19.78 -10.68
CA VAL A 89 -3.59 20.58 -9.59
C VAL A 89 -2.79 20.38 -8.30
N SER A 90 -2.45 19.13 -7.94
CA SER A 90 -1.63 18.84 -6.76
C SER A 90 -0.21 19.43 -6.89
N ALA A 91 0.44 19.29 -8.05
CA ALA A 91 1.80 19.77 -8.27
C ALA A 91 1.92 21.29 -8.28
N THR A 92 0.89 22.00 -8.73
CA THR A 92 0.86 23.48 -8.77
C THR A 92 0.28 24.10 -7.51
N ALA A 93 -0.10 23.30 -6.50
CA ALA A 93 -0.77 23.77 -5.30
C ALA A 93 0.14 24.70 -4.46
N PRO A 94 -0.31 25.91 -4.12
CA PRO A 94 0.37 26.82 -3.21
C PRO A 94 0.06 26.54 -1.72
N ASN A 95 -1.00 25.76 -1.45
CA ASN A 95 -1.48 25.41 -0.11
C ASN A 95 -1.98 23.97 -0.06
N ILE A 96 -2.21 23.48 1.14
CA ILE A 96 -2.63 22.10 1.38
C ILE A 96 -4.04 21.79 0.85
N ASP A 97 -4.96 22.77 0.87
CA ASP A 97 -6.35 22.56 0.45
C ASP A 97 -6.44 22.27 -1.05
N LEU A 98 -5.68 23.03 -1.87
CA LEU A 98 -5.61 22.78 -3.30
C LEU A 98 -4.87 21.47 -3.61
N TYR A 99 -3.82 21.15 -2.84
CA TYR A 99 -3.14 19.84 -2.94
C TYR A 99 -4.12 18.68 -2.67
N LEU A 100 -4.91 18.75 -1.59
CA LEU A 100 -5.91 17.75 -1.25
C LEU A 100 -7.00 17.63 -2.33
N SER A 101 -7.41 18.74 -2.91
CA SER A 101 -8.37 18.73 -4.03
C SER A 101 -7.82 17.95 -5.23
N GLY A 102 -6.57 18.21 -5.62
CA GLY A 102 -5.90 17.45 -6.66
C GLY A 102 -5.69 15.98 -6.29
N LEU A 103 -5.38 15.70 -5.01
CA LEU A 103 -5.25 14.34 -4.46
C LEU A 103 -6.56 13.55 -4.60
N VAL A 104 -7.70 14.16 -4.27
CA VAL A 104 -9.04 13.56 -4.44
C VAL A 104 -9.31 13.24 -5.92
N ILE A 105 -9.08 14.20 -6.80
CA ILE A 105 -9.32 14.03 -8.25
C ILE A 105 -8.47 12.89 -8.82
N ARG A 106 -7.15 12.92 -8.59
CA ARG A 106 -6.23 11.91 -9.13
C ARG A 106 -6.39 10.54 -8.47
N GLY A 107 -6.68 10.51 -7.16
CA GLY A 107 -6.87 9.28 -6.41
C GLY A 107 -8.12 8.53 -6.87
N PHE A 108 -9.24 9.24 -7.07
CA PHE A 108 -10.47 8.67 -7.58
C PHE A 108 -10.31 8.10 -8.99
N ALA A 109 -9.66 8.85 -9.88
CA ALA A 109 -9.35 8.38 -11.22
C ALA A 109 -8.39 7.19 -11.20
N GLY A 110 -7.38 7.20 -10.32
CA GLY A 110 -6.41 6.13 -10.13
C GLY A 110 -7.06 4.81 -9.68
N SER A 111 -7.98 4.88 -8.71
CA SER A 111 -8.72 3.71 -8.23
C SER A 111 -9.63 3.11 -9.32
N ALA A 112 -10.32 3.98 -10.08
CA ALA A 112 -11.11 3.54 -11.24
C ALA A 112 -10.22 2.89 -12.31
N LEU A 113 -9.02 3.43 -12.55
CA LEU A 113 -8.04 2.87 -13.47
C LEU A 113 -7.49 1.51 -13.03
N ALA A 114 -7.28 1.30 -11.73
CA ALA A 114 -6.84 0.00 -11.21
C ALA A 114 -7.83 -1.11 -11.57
N MET A 115 -9.14 -0.87 -11.37
CA MET A 115 -10.19 -1.81 -11.75
C MET A 115 -10.25 -2.05 -13.27
N THR A 116 -10.08 -0.99 -14.07
CA THR A 116 -10.14 -1.11 -15.54
C THR A 116 -8.89 -1.76 -16.14
N SER A 117 -7.74 -1.66 -15.48
CA SER A 117 -6.49 -2.33 -15.92
C SER A 117 -6.60 -3.85 -15.84
N ILE A 118 -7.16 -4.37 -14.73
CA ILE A 118 -7.47 -5.80 -14.60
C ILE A 118 -8.44 -6.24 -15.72
N GLY A 119 -9.46 -5.43 -16.00
CA GLY A 119 -10.37 -5.64 -17.10
C GLY A 119 -9.67 -5.70 -18.48
N ALA A 120 -8.68 -4.83 -18.70
CA ALA A 120 -7.90 -4.82 -19.95
C ALA A 120 -7.10 -6.11 -20.15
N VAL A 121 -6.49 -6.64 -19.11
CA VAL A 121 -5.78 -7.94 -19.16
C VAL A 121 -6.76 -9.09 -19.44
N ALA A 122 -7.88 -9.10 -18.70
CA ALA A 122 -8.87 -10.18 -18.79
C ALA A 122 -9.54 -10.25 -20.18
N LEU A 123 -9.86 -9.09 -20.77
CA LEU A 123 -10.58 -8.97 -22.04
C LEU A 123 -9.67 -8.87 -23.27
N GLY A 124 -8.47 -8.32 -23.09
CA GLY A 124 -7.55 -8.03 -24.20
C GLY A 124 -6.54 -9.13 -24.53
N LEU A 125 -6.26 -10.01 -23.57
CA LEU A 125 -5.25 -11.06 -23.70
C LEU A 125 -5.86 -12.46 -23.52
N SER A 126 -5.27 -13.45 -24.18
CA SER A 126 -5.73 -14.83 -24.13
C SER A 126 -4.60 -15.82 -23.80
N GLY A 127 -4.95 -16.98 -23.25
CA GLY A 127 -4.04 -18.11 -23.02
C GLY A 127 -2.72 -17.72 -22.35
N ARG A 128 -1.61 -18.13 -22.97
CA ARG A 128 -0.24 -17.89 -22.44
C ARG A 128 0.12 -16.41 -22.33
N ALA A 129 -0.38 -15.55 -23.24
CA ALA A 129 -0.11 -14.12 -23.19
C ALA A 129 -0.70 -13.50 -21.92
N ARG A 130 -1.92 -13.86 -21.51
CA ARG A 130 -2.54 -13.42 -20.26
C ARG A 130 -1.73 -13.87 -19.05
N GLN A 131 -1.36 -15.16 -18.99
CA GLN A 131 -0.57 -15.71 -17.87
C GLN A 131 0.77 -15.00 -17.70
N LEU A 132 1.51 -14.81 -18.80
CA LEU A 132 2.78 -14.11 -18.78
C LEU A 132 2.62 -12.64 -18.36
N THR A 133 1.59 -11.95 -18.87
CA THR A 133 1.35 -10.55 -18.47
C THR A 133 1.05 -10.42 -16.99
N LEU A 134 0.24 -11.30 -16.41
CA LEU A 134 -0.03 -11.31 -14.96
C LEU A 134 1.24 -11.60 -14.15
N ALA A 135 2.07 -12.54 -14.60
CA ALA A 135 3.34 -12.82 -13.94
C ALA A 135 4.31 -11.62 -13.99
N PHE A 136 4.42 -10.96 -15.14
CA PHE A 136 5.25 -9.77 -15.30
C PHE A 136 4.67 -8.54 -14.57
N SER A 137 3.34 -8.43 -14.46
CA SER A 137 2.72 -7.39 -13.64
C SER A 137 3.13 -7.52 -12.16
N SER A 138 3.16 -8.75 -11.64
CA SER A 138 3.68 -8.98 -10.27
C SER A 138 5.17 -8.62 -10.15
N ALA A 139 5.99 -8.97 -11.15
CA ALA A 139 7.40 -8.58 -11.18
C ALA A 139 7.60 -7.06 -11.30
N SER A 140 6.66 -6.36 -11.95
CA SER A 140 6.71 -4.89 -12.09
C SER A 140 6.66 -4.18 -10.74
N TRP A 141 5.97 -4.71 -9.75
CA TRP A 141 5.96 -4.16 -8.39
C TRP A 141 7.33 -4.23 -7.72
N VAL A 142 8.06 -5.33 -7.93
CA VAL A 142 9.45 -5.47 -7.46
C VAL A 142 10.34 -4.44 -8.14
N ILE A 143 10.23 -4.27 -9.45
CA ILE A 143 10.99 -3.27 -10.20
C ILE A 143 10.61 -1.86 -9.75
N SER A 144 9.32 -1.60 -9.50
CA SER A 144 8.82 -0.32 -9.00
C SER A 144 9.38 0.05 -7.63
N SER A 145 9.61 -0.94 -6.75
CA SER A 145 10.23 -0.70 -5.44
C SER A 145 11.69 -0.23 -5.53
N LEU A 146 12.35 -0.47 -6.66
CA LEU A 146 13.70 0.01 -6.95
C LEU A 146 13.69 1.33 -7.72
N VAL A 147 12.89 1.40 -8.79
CA VAL A 147 12.83 2.56 -9.69
C VAL A 147 12.09 3.73 -9.05
N GLY A 148 11.03 3.47 -8.29
CA GLY A 148 10.17 4.49 -7.69
C GLY A 148 10.91 5.42 -6.73
N PRO A 149 11.54 4.89 -5.67
CA PRO A 149 12.32 5.71 -4.74
C PRO A 149 13.50 6.43 -5.43
N THR A 150 14.18 5.75 -6.35
CA THR A 150 15.30 6.34 -7.10
C THR A 150 14.84 7.52 -7.97
N TYR A 151 13.74 7.35 -8.71
CA TYR A 151 13.13 8.42 -9.51
C TYR A 151 12.68 9.58 -8.62
N ALA A 152 11.93 9.28 -7.56
CA ALA A 152 11.42 10.29 -6.64
C ALA A 152 12.56 11.10 -6.00
N ALA A 153 13.59 10.43 -5.49
CA ALA A 153 14.75 11.05 -4.87
C ALA A 153 15.51 11.93 -5.87
N TRP A 154 15.81 11.40 -7.06
CA TRP A 154 16.61 12.09 -8.07
C TRP A 154 15.90 13.34 -8.61
N VAL A 155 14.63 13.21 -9.01
CA VAL A 155 13.86 14.34 -9.54
C VAL A 155 13.58 15.39 -8.46
N THR A 156 13.26 14.97 -7.22
CA THR A 156 13.02 15.91 -6.12
C THR A 156 14.31 16.67 -5.75
N HIS A 157 15.46 16.00 -5.79
CA HIS A 157 16.76 16.63 -5.50
C HIS A 157 17.16 17.63 -6.57
N LEU A 158 17.00 17.29 -7.87
CA LEU A 158 17.44 18.14 -8.99
C LEU A 158 16.49 19.29 -9.28
N LEU A 159 15.20 19.08 -9.11
CA LEU A 159 14.15 20.03 -9.48
C LEU A 159 13.28 20.39 -8.27
N SER A 160 12.28 19.58 -7.99
CA SER A 160 11.41 19.68 -6.80
C SER A 160 10.45 18.49 -6.74
N TRP A 161 9.74 18.31 -5.62
CA TRP A 161 8.66 17.33 -5.49
C TRP A 161 7.51 17.57 -6.50
N ARG A 162 7.29 18.83 -6.91
CA ARG A 162 6.28 19.19 -7.91
C ARG A 162 6.59 18.57 -9.27
N TRP A 163 7.82 18.66 -9.70
CA TRP A 163 8.28 18.06 -10.96
C TRP A 163 8.27 16.53 -10.90
N ALA A 164 8.57 15.94 -9.75
CA ALA A 164 8.48 14.51 -9.59
C ALA A 164 7.06 13.98 -9.83
N MET A 165 6.02 14.78 -9.53
CA MET A 165 4.63 14.46 -9.81
C MET A 165 4.22 14.64 -11.29
N LEU A 166 4.98 15.38 -12.09
CA LEU A 166 4.61 15.73 -13.47
C LEU A 166 5.38 14.95 -14.53
N LEU A 167 6.68 14.70 -14.33
CA LEU A 167 7.56 14.18 -15.37
C LEU A 167 7.22 12.78 -15.86
N TYR A 168 6.52 11.96 -15.08
CA TYR A 168 6.07 10.62 -15.51
C TYR A 168 4.76 10.66 -16.31
N LEU A 169 3.98 11.75 -16.26
CA LEU A 169 2.65 11.84 -16.91
C LEU A 169 2.69 11.63 -18.42
N PRO A 170 3.65 12.15 -19.19
CA PRO A 170 3.73 11.88 -20.63
C PRO A 170 3.88 10.37 -20.93
N PHE A 171 4.72 9.67 -20.16
CA PHE A 171 4.91 8.22 -20.32
C PHE A 171 3.63 7.45 -19.98
N LEU A 172 2.94 7.86 -18.91
CA LEU A 172 1.63 7.31 -18.53
C LEU A 172 0.61 7.48 -19.65
N LEU A 173 0.50 8.69 -20.23
CA LEU A 173 -0.44 8.98 -21.32
C LEU A 173 -0.14 8.17 -22.58
N ILE A 174 1.12 8.05 -22.97
CA ILE A 174 1.54 7.23 -24.12
C ILE A 174 1.19 5.77 -23.90
N ALA A 175 1.54 5.19 -22.75
CA ALA A 175 1.24 3.81 -22.42
C ALA A 175 -0.28 3.54 -22.41
N ARG A 176 -1.09 4.43 -21.81
CA ARG A 176 -2.56 4.34 -21.80
C ARG A 176 -3.16 4.46 -23.20
N PHE A 177 -2.67 5.37 -24.02
CA PHE A 177 -3.11 5.51 -25.41
C PHE A 177 -2.85 4.23 -26.19
N ILE A 178 -1.68 3.62 -26.04
CA ILE A 178 -1.34 2.33 -26.67
C ILE A 178 -2.32 1.23 -26.21
N VAL A 179 -2.61 1.13 -24.90
CA VAL A 179 -3.59 0.15 -24.41
C VAL A 179 -4.97 0.42 -24.99
N ALA A 180 -5.45 1.66 -24.92
CA ALA A 180 -6.78 2.02 -25.39
C ALA A 180 -6.99 1.74 -26.89
N THR A 181 -6.00 2.03 -27.72
CA THR A 181 -6.08 1.78 -29.19
C THR A 181 -5.96 0.31 -29.55
N ASN A 182 -5.29 -0.49 -28.73
CA ASN A 182 -5.12 -1.93 -28.99
C ASN A 182 -6.20 -2.80 -28.30
N LEU A 183 -7.04 -2.26 -27.44
CA LEU A 183 -8.20 -2.99 -26.93
C LEU A 183 -9.32 -3.07 -27.96
N ARG A 184 -9.87 -4.28 -28.14
CA ARG A 184 -11.12 -4.44 -28.88
C ARG A 184 -12.28 -4.04 -27.98
N SER A 185 -13.14 -3.15 -28.46
CA SER A 185 -14.41 -2.86 -27.81
C SER A 185 -15.25 -4.14 -27.78
N ARG A 186 -15.34 -4.79 -26.62
CA ARG A 186 -16.16 -5.98 -26.42
C ARG A 186 -17.13 -5.76 -25.28
N GLN A 187 -18.32 -6.18 -25.53
CA GLN A 187 -19.56 -6.28 -24.77
C GLN A 187 -19.53 -5.97 -23.24
N LYS A 188 -20.66 -5.35 -22.84
CA LYS A 188 -21.07 -5.07 -21.47
C LYS A 188 -20.91 -6.30 -20.58
N THR A 189 -20.16 -6.16 -19.51
CA THR A 189 -20.06 -7.15 -18.42
C THR A 189 -21.42 -7.29 -17.71
N LYS A 190 -21.73 -8.50 -17.23
CA LYS A 190 -22.94 -8.72 -16.41
C LYS A 190 -22.92 -7.80 -15.20
N LYS A 191 -24.07 -7.19 -14.87
CA LYS A 191 -24.23 -6.37 -13.67
C LYS A 191 -24.04 -7.24 -12.43
N ALA A 192 -22.95 -7.06 -11.72
CA ALA A 192 -22.72 -7.66 -10.41
C ALA A 192 -23.10 -6.65 -9.32
N PRO A 193 -23.68 -7.09 -8.20
CA PRO A 193 -23.91 -6.23 -7.04
C PRO A 193 -22.56 -5.75 -6.50
N LEU A 194 -22.46 -4.47 -6.20
CA LEU A 194 -21.24 -3.84 -5.73
C LEU A 194 -21.35 -3.53 -4.24
N PRO A 195 -20.30 -3.74 -3.43
CA PRO A 195 -20.32 -3.48 -1.99
C PRO A 195 -20.18 -1.96 -1.69
N PHE A 196 -21.10 -1.15 -2.24
CA PHE A 196 -21.07 0.31 -2.08
C PHE A 196 -21.22 0.73 -0.63
N SER A 197 -22.08 0.04 0.13
CA SER A 197 -22.29 0.28 1.56
C SER A 197 -21.01 0.03 2.38
N ALA A 198 -20.28 -1.03 2.05
CA ALA A 198 -19.02 -1.32 2.71
C ALA A 198 -17.92 -0.27 2.38
N ALA A 199 -17.83 0.18 1.12
CA ALA A 199 -16.92 1.23 0.73
C ALA A 199 -17.25 2.58 1.41
N LEU A 200 -18.53 2.94 1.50
CA LEU A 200 -18.99 4.11 2.25
C LEU A 200 -18.69 3.97 3.74
N GLY A 201 -18.94 2.79 4.32
CA GLY A 201 -18.60 2.50 5.71
C GLY A 201 -17.10 2.63 5.98
N ALA A 202 -16.24 2.09 5.09
CA ALA A 202 -14.80 2.23 5.19
C ALA A 202 -14.37 3.72 5.12
N GLY A 203 -14.90 4.46 4.15
CA GLY A 203 -14.63 5.90 4.00
C GLY A 203 -15.05 6.70 5.23
N LEU A 204 -16.25 6.45 5.75
CA LEU A 204 -16.75 7.10 6.98
C LEU A 204 -15.89 6.73 8.19
N GLY A 205 -15.56 5.45 8.34
CA GLY A 205 -14.71 4.98 9.44
C GLY A 205 -13.33 5.65 9.42
N ILE A 206 -12.67 5.70 8.26
CA ILE A 206 -11.39 6.41 8.10
C ILE A 206 -11.56 7.90 8.45
N PHE A 207 -12.58 8.56 7.89
CA PHE A 207 -12.83 9.98 8.15
C PHE A 207 -12.96 10.27 9.64
N LEU A 208 -13.74 9.48 10.36
CA LEU A 208 -13.92 9.66 11.81
C LEU A 208 -12.64 9.46 12.62
N THR A 209 -11.70 8.62 12.14
CA THR A 209 -10.41 8.42 12.82
C THR A 209 -9.42 9.56 12.61
N ILE A 210 -9.49 10.24 11.44
CA ILE A 210 -8.50 11.26 11.04
C ILE A 210 -8.98 12.70 11.23
N VAL A 211 -10.28 12.90 11.49
CA VAL A 211 -10.85 14.25 11.59
C VAL A 211 -10.10 15.06 12.67
N PRO A 212 -9.65 16.29 12.36
CA PRO A 212 -8.81 17.09 13.25
C PRO A 212 -9.65 17.84 14.29
N LEU A 213 -10.40 17.11 15.12
CA LEU A 213 -11.13 17.65 16.26
C LEU A 213 -10.25 17.71 17.50
N GLN A 214 -10.66 18.50 18.49
CA GLN A 214 -10.00 18.59 19.79
C GLN A 214 -10.93 18.12 20.91
N GLY A 215 -10.34 17.76 22.05
CA GLY A 215 -11.08 17.33 23.22
C GLY A 215 -11.58 15.90 23.18
N ILE A 216 -12.49 15.54 24.08
CA ILE A 216 -13.01 14.19 24.26
C ILE A 216 -13.77 13.66 23.02
N GLY A 217 -14.39 14.57 22.27
CA GLY A 217 -15.12 14.24 21.04
C GLY A 217 -14.23 13.56 20.00
N LYS A 218 -12.95 13.93 19.91
CA LYS A 218 -11.98 13.29 19.02
C LYS A 218 -11.82 11.80 19.32
N TYR A 219 -11.67 11.47 20.59
CA TYR A 219 -11.47 10.06 21.01
C TYR A 219 -12.73 9.24 20.79
N LEU A 220 -13.91 9.80 21.07
CA LEU A 220 -15.20 9.12 20.84
C LEU A 220 -15.44 8.86 19.35
N LEU A 221 -15.20 9.85 18.49
CA LEU A 221 -15.33 9.68 17.04
C LEU A 221 -14.28 8.74 16.49
N GLY A 222 -13.05 8.80 16.99
CA GLY A 222 -11.99 7.86 16.61
C GLY A 222 -12.35 6.41 16.97
N LEU A 223 -12.87 6.16 18.16
CA LEU A 223 -13.35 4.83 18.57
C LEU A 223 -14.52 4.36 17.71
N LEU A 224 -15.49 5.23 17.43
CA LEU A 224 -16.60 4.93 16.52
C LEU A 224 -16.08 4.60 15.11
N GLY A 225 -15.14 5.38 14.59
CA GLY A 225 -14.48 5.13 13.32
C GLY A 225 -13.80 3.76 13.27
N LEU A 226 -13.03 3.42 14.31
CA LEU A 226 -12.39 2.10 14.43
C LEU A 226 -13.40 0.95 14.53
N ALA A 227 -14.52 1.14 15.23
CA ALA A 227 -15.59 0.15 15.30
C ALA A 227 -16.23 -0.10 13.93
N ILE A 228 -16.51 0.98 13.17
CA ILE A 228 -17.03 0.89 11.79
C ILE A 228 -16.01 0.17 10.89
N LEU A 229 -14.72 0.52 10.96
CA LEU A 229 -13.66 -0.13 10.19
C LEU A 229 -13.52 -1.60 10.53
N GLY A 230 -13.60 -1.96 11.80
CA GLY A 230 -13.61 -3.35 12.25
C GLY A 230 -14.80 -4.13 11.67
N TRP A 231 -16.00 -3.54 11.73
CA TRP A 231 -17.19 -4.14 11.14
C TRP A 231 -17.08 -4.31 9.62
N VAL A 232 -16.64 -3.29 8.89
CA VAL A 232 -16.42 -3.35 7.44
C VAL A 232 -15.38 -4.42 7.08
N THR A 233 -14.29 -4.49 7.84
CA THR A 233 -13.25 -5.51 7.62
C THR A 233 -13.81 -6.91 7.77
N VAL A 234 -14.56 -7.18 8.83
CA VAL A 234 -15.23 -8.47 9.05
C VAL A 234 -16.26 -8.78 7.94
N TYR A 235 -17.00 -7.77 7.50
CA TYR A 235 -18.01 -7.91 6.46
C TYR A 235 -17.42 -8.22 5.07
N LEU A 236 -16.28 -7.61 4.71
CA LEU A 236 -15.64 -7.78 3.41
C LEU A 236 -14.74 -9.02 3.34
N MET A 237 -14.28 -9.54 4.46
CA MET A 237 -13.47 -10.75 4.50
C MET A 237 -14.35 -12.01 4.49
N PRO A 238 -13.84 -13.14 4.00
CA PRO A 238 -14.54 -14.42 4.09
C PRO A 238 -14.98 -14.72 5.53
N ALA A 239 -16.20 -15.24 5.69
CA ALA A 239 -16.76 -15.50 7.01
C ALA A 239 -15.84 -16.36 7.87
N GLY A 240 -15.61 -15.93 9.11
CA GLY A 240 -14.76 -16.65 10.06
C GLY A 240 -13.27 -16.38 9.95
N THR A 241 -12.80 -15.46 9.08
CA THR A 241 -11.36 -15.16 8.89
C THR A 241 -10.64 -14.91 10.21
N PHE A 242 -11.21 -14.15 11.13
CA PHE A 242 -10.52 -13.72 12.36
C PHE A 242 -10.73 -14.65 13.57
N TRP A 243 -11.68 -15.58 13.53
CA TRP A 243 -12.03 -16.42 14.71
C TRP A 243 -12.05 -17.93 14.43
N GLN A 244 -12.12 -18.37 13.17
CA GLN A 244 -12.10 -19.79 12.85
C GLN A 244 -10.70 -20.37 12.84
N ALA A 245 -10.61 -21.66 13.23
CA ALA A 245 -9.33 -22.35 13.38
C ALA A 245 -8.73 -22.86 12.06
N ALA A 246 -9.39 -22.68 10.92
CA ALA A 246 -8.93 -23.17 9.62
C ALA A 246 -7.59 -22.53 9.21
N PRO A 247 -6.58 -23.31 8.77
CA PRO A 247 -5.25 -22.80 8.43
C PRO A 247 -5.25 -21.68 7.42
N ARG A 248 -6.10 -21.75 6.38
CA ARG A 248 -6.25 -20.72 5.33
C ARG A 248 -6.82 -19.41 5.87
N LYS A 249 -7.85 -19.48 6.75
CA LYS A 249 -8.45 -18.31 7.37
C LYS A 249 -7.46 -17.62 8.30
N ARG A 250 -6.69 -18.41 9.06
CA ARG A 250 -5.58 -17.88 9.86
C ARG A 250 -4.46 -17.27 9.03
N ALA A 251 -4.14 -17.86 7.87
CA ALA A 251 -3.19 -17.26 6.93
C ALA A 251 -3.68 -15.89 6.45
N LEU A 252 -4.96 -15.79 6.07
CA LEU A 252 -5.55 -14.52 5.61
C LEU A 252 -5.59 -13.47 6.74
N ALA A 253 -6.00 -13.84 7.95
CA ALA A 253 -5.99 -12.93 9.11
C ALA A 253 -4.56 -12.48 9.47
N GLY A 254 -3.60 -13.42 9.46
CA GLY A 254 -2.20 -13.11 9.67
C GLY A 254 -1.63 -12.20 8.60
N MET A 255 -2.03 -12.39 7.33
CA MET A 255 -1.67 -11.52 6.21
C MET A 255 -2.20 -10.09 6.41
N PHE A 256 -3.44 -9.93 6.88
CA PHE A 256 -4.02 -8.63 7.20
C PHE A 256 -3.16 -7.82 8.17
N PHE A 257 -2.73 -8.42 9.28
CA PHE A 257 -1.89 -7.75 10.27
C PHE A 257 -0.43 -7.63 9.84
N LEU A 258 0.09 -8.57 9.06
CA LEU A 258 1.43 -8.51 8.47
C LEU A 258 1.55 -7.32 7.51
N THR A 259 0.59 -7.17 6.59
CA THR A 259 0.56 -6.06 5.64
C THR A 259 0.26 -4.74 6.33
N ALA A 260 -0.62 -4.72 7.35
CA ALA A 260 -0.83 -3.55 8.21
C ALA A 260 0.47 -3.07 8.87
N SER A 261 1.25 -4.00 9.43
CA SER A 261 2.55 -3.69 10.06
C SER A 261 3.54 -3.15 9.04
N TYR A 262 3.76 -3.88 7.94
CA TYR A 262 4.79 -3.55 6.96
C TYR A 262 4.48 -2.25 6.19
N PHE A 263 3.26 -2.07 5.67
CA PHE A 263 2.92 -0.87 4.90
C PHE A 263 2.83 0.39 5.79
N SER A 264 2.43 0.24 7.06
CA SER A 264 2.53 1.35 8.01
C SER A 264 3.99 1.72 8.32
N ALA A 265 4.86 0.73 8.50
CA ALA A 265 6.30 0.95 8.67
C ALA A 265 6.92 1.64 7.44
N ASN A 266 6.48 1.24 6.25
CA ASN A 266 6.94 1.80 4.99
C ASN A 266 6.66 3.31 4.88
N GLU A 267 5.46 3.77 5.27
CA GLU A 267 5.16 5.21 5.35
C GLU A 267 5.93 5.90 6.49
N LEU A 268 6.01 5.26 7.67
CA LEU A 268 6.68 5.87 8.82
C LEU A 268 8.19 6.02 8.64
N VAL A 269 8.84 5.15 7.87
CA VAL A 269 10.30 5.19 7.71
C VAL A 269 10.74 6.47 7.00
N THR A 270 10.02 6.91 5.97
CA THR A 270 10.31 8.18 5.27
C THR A 270 10.04 9.39 6.17
N LEU A 271 8.91 9.39 6.91
CA LEU A 271 8.59 10.44 7.86
C LEU A 271 9.65 10.52 8.98
N THR A 272 10.03 9.38 9.56
CA THR A 272 11.05 9.30 10.62
C THR A 272 12.41 9.79 10.13
N ALA A 273 12.83 9.35 8.94
CA ALA A 273 14.11 9.75 8.35
C ALA A 273 14.17 11.26 8.07
N HIS A 274 13.10 11.81 7.50
CA HIS A 274 13.04 13.24 7.17
C HIS A 274 12.90 14.11 8.42
N ASP A 275 11.91 13.81 9.28
CA ASP A 275 11.49 14.71 10.33
C ASP A 275 12.36 14.65 11.58
N LEU A 276 12.90 13.47 11.92
CA LEU A 276 13.74 13.27 13.11
C LEU A 276 15.21 13.24 12.79
N PHE A 277 15.60 12.62 11.66
CA PHE A 277 17.01 12.43 11.31
C PHE A 277 17.48 13.31 10.16
N HIS A 278 16.64 14.27 9.75
CA HIS A 278 16.97 15.30 8.74
C HIS A 278 17.54 14.73 7.44
N ALA A 279 17.02 13.58 7.00
CA ALA A 279 17.39 12.96 5.75
C ALA A 279 16.91 13.81 4.56
N ASN A 280 17.78 14.04 3.60
CA ASN A 280 17.39 14.63 2.32
C ASN A 280 16.73 13.60 1.40
N SER A 281 16.19 14.06 0.26
CA SER A 281 15.48 13.18 -0.69
C SER A 281 16.35 12.03 -1.20
N ALA A 282 17.64 12.24 -1.47
CA ALA A 282 18.54 11.18 -1.90
C ALA A 282 18.74 10.12 -0.82
N GLN A 283 18.92 10.54 0.44
CA GLN A 283 19.06 9.62 1.58
C GLN A 283 17.80 8.82 1.85
N MET A 284 16.61 9.45 1.74
CA MET A 284 15.33 8.74 1.83
C MET A 284 15.18 7.72 0.70
N GLY A 285 15.61 8.07 -0.53
CA GLY A 285 15.63 7.13 -1.65
C GLY A 285 16.48 5.89 -1.38
N TRP A 286 17.67 6.05 -0.77
CA TRP A 286 18.51 4.91 -0.38
C TRP A 286 17.87 4.05 0.72
N ILE A 287 17.19 4.66 1.69
CA ILE A 287 16.45 3.95 2.75
C ILE A 287 15.37 3.08 2.12
N GLU A 288 14.53 3.66 1.27
CA GLU A 288 13.45 2.94 0.60
C GLU A 288 13.94 1.82 -0.31
N LEU A 289 14.98 2.11 -1.10
CA LEU A 289 15.62 1.14 -1.98
C LEU A 289 16.13 -0.08 -1.20
N ALA A 290 16.76 0.14 -0.06
CA ALA A 290 17.32 -0.93 0.77
C ALA A 290 16.24 -1.87 1.31
N GLY A 291 15.12 -1.36 1.79
CA GLY A 291 13.97 -2.16 2.22
C GLY A 291 13.31 -2.90 1.07
N GLY A 292 13.10 -2.21 -0.07
CA GLY A 292 12.55 -2.82 -1.27
C GLY A 292 13.40 -3.97 -1.82
N LEU A 293 14.73 -3.80 -1.83
CA LEU A 293 15.68 -4.86 -2.21
C LEU A 293 15.61 -6.06 -1.24
N GLY A 294 15.56 -5.79 0.07
CA GLY A 294 15.42 -6.83 1.09
C GLY A 294 14.18 -7.69 0.84
N TRP A 295 13.03 -7.05 0.60
CA TRP A 295 11.79 -7.76 0.27
C TRP A 295 11.87 -8.51 -1.05
N ALA A 296 12.34 -7.88 -2.12
CA ALA A 296 12.43 -8.46 -3.44
C ALA A 296 13.31 -9.73 -3.48
N VAL A 297 14.52 -9.64 -2.92
CA VAL A 297 15.48 -10.74 -2.89
C VAL A 297 14.95 -11.91 -2.06
N MET A 298 14.47 -11.65 -0.84
CA MET A 298 13.99 -12.74 0.02
C MET A 298 12.66 -13.31 -0.47
N GLY A 299 11.78 -12.48 -1.03
CA GLY A 299 10.55 -12.94 -1.66
C GLY A 299 10.83 -13.86 -2.85
N LEU A 300 11.81 -13.51 -3.70
CA LEU A 300 12.24 -14.37 -4.80
C LEU A 300 12.82 -15.70 -4.30
N LEU A 301 13.73 -15.67 -3.33
CA LEU A 301 14.34 -16.87 -2.76
C LEU A 301 13.30 -17.82 -2.12
N CYS A 302 12.35 -17.26 -1.37
CA CYS A 302 11.26 -18.05 -0.78
C CYS A 302 10.27 -18.53 -1.86
N GLY A 303 10.00 -17.75 -2.89
CA GLY A 303 9.16 -18.15 -4.02
C GLY A 303 9.76 -19.31 -4.84
N LEU A 304 11.09 -19.34 -5.01
CA LEU A 304 11.80 -20.44 -5.68
C LEU A 304 11.78 -21.73 -4.83
N LYS A 305 11.72 -21.63 -3.52
CA LYS A 305 11.66 -22.77 -2.59
C LYS A 305 10.54 -22.54 -1.56
N PRO A 306 9.27 -22.68 -1.95
CA PRO A 306 8.15 -22.46 -1.03
C PRO A 306 8.16 -23.48 0.11
N ALA A 307 7.58 -23.10 1.24
CA ALA A 307 7.51 -23.96 2.42
C ALA A 307 6.63 -25.18 2.12
N SER A 308 7.23 -26.36 2.08
CA SER A 308 6.55 -27.63 1.75
C SER A 308 5.86 -28.28 2.96
N THR A 309 6.20 -27.87 4.18
CA THR A 309 5.66 -28.43 5.43
C THR A 309 5.23 -27.33 6.38
N ALA A 310 4.25 -27.61 7.24
CA ALA A 310 3.78 -26.69 8.25
C ALA A 310 4.90 -26.27 9.23
N ARG A 311 5.88 -27.15 9.50
CA ARG A 311 7.03 -26.83 10.36
C ARG A 311 7.93 -25.78 9.74
N VAL A 312 8.30 -25.93 8.46
CA VAL A 312 9.13 -24.97 7.72
C VAL A 312 8.40 -23.63 7.57
N TYR A 313 7.11 -23.67 7.24
CA TYR A 313 6.28 -22.49 7.16
C TYR A 313 6.28 -21.71 8.48
N ARG A 314 5.96 -22.37 9.61
CA ARG A 314 5.89 -21.71 10.93
C ARG A 314 7.24 -21.12 11.35
N LEU A 315 8.34 -21.82 11.04
CA LEU A 315 9.69 -21.31 11.32
C LEU A 315 9.96 -20.04 10.52
N ARG A 316 9.71 -20.03 9.20
CA ARG A 316 9.91 -18.87 8.33
C ARG A 316 9.00 -17.71 8.72
N ALA A 317 7.70 -17.97 8.92
CA ALA A 317 6.76 -16.96 9.37
C ALA A 317 7.16 -16.38 10.74
N GLY A 318 7.61 -17.23 11.67
CA GLY A 318 8.10 -16.80 12.98
C GLY A 318 9.35 -15.92 12.88
N ILE A 319 10.32 -16.29 12.05
CA ILE A 319 11.53 -15.49 11.80
C ILE A 319 11.15 -14.16 11.15
N GLY A 320 10.39 -14.18 10.05
CA GLY A 320 10.09 -12.97 9.30
C GLY A 320 9.26 -11.97 10.11
N VAL A 321 8.20 -12.42 10.78
CA VAL A 321 7.39 -11.57 11.66
C VAL A 321 8.17 -11.13 12.90
N GLY A 322 8.99 -12.02 13.47
CA GLY A 322 9.87 -11.69 14.59
C GLY A 322 10.86 -10.57 14.25
N VAL A 323 11.44 -10.61 13.04
CA VAL A 323 12.30 -9.53 12.52
C VAL A 323 11.51 -8.23 12.41
N LEU A 324 10.30 -8.24 11.83
CA LEU A 324 9.45 -7.05 11.74
C LEU A 324 9.15 -6.44 13.13
N ALA A 325 8.73 -7.27 14.09
CA ALA A 325 8.44 -6.82 15.44
C ALA A 325 9.68 -6.24 16.14
N LEU A 326 10.82 -6.95 16.04
CA LEU A 326 12.08 -6.52 16.62
C LEU A 326 12.57 -5.21 16.02
N CYS A 327 12.54 -5.08 14.68
CA CYS A 327 12.93 -3.85 14.00
C CYS A 327 12.01 -2.68 14.39
N GLY A 328 10.70 -2.91 14.52
CA GLY A 328 9.77 -1.92 15.04
C GLY A 328 10.16 -1.44 16.45
N LEU A 329 10.44 -2.36 17.37
CA LEU A 329 10.87 -2.03 18.73
C LEU A 329 12.26 -1.35 18.78
N LEU A 330 13.22 -1.81 17.98
CA LEU A 330 14.53 -1.17 17.88
C LEU A 330 14.42 0.24 17.30
N THR A 331 13.48 0.47 16.37
CA THR A 331 13.22 1.81 15.85
C THR A 331 12.57 2.70 16.90
N VAL A 332 11.71 2.18 17.80
CA VAL A 332 11.24 2.93 18.98
C VAL A 332 12.44 3.38 19.82
N GLY A 333 13.34 2.47 20.15
CA GLY A 333 14.57 2.80 20.90
C GLY A 333 15.44 3.84 20.18
N LEU A 334 15.60 3.70 18.87
CA LEU A 334 16.36 4.63 18.03
C LEU A 334 15.77 6.05 18.04
N VAL A 335 14.45 6.15 17.87
CA VAL A 335 13.72 7.43 17.85
C VAL A 335 13.79 8.14 19.20
N LEU A 336 13.82 7.40 20.30
CA LEU A 336 13.93 7.93 21.66
C LEU A 336 15.38 8.17 22.09
N SER A 337 16.37 7.69 21.32
CA SER A 337 17.78 7.86 21.63
C SER A 337 18.28 9.26 21.28
N SER A 338 19.44 9.64 21.84
CA SER A 338 20.17 10.86 21.52
C SER A 338 21.27 10.62 20.47
N LEU A 339 21.15 9.59 19.65
CA LEU A 339 22.15 9.27 18.61
C LEU A 339 22.28 10.41 17.59
N PRO A 340 23.48 10.72 17.11
CA PRO A 340 23.69 11.68 16.02
C PRO A 340 22.90 11.28 14.78
N ALA A 341 22.29 12.24 14.09
CA ALA A 341 21.42 12.00 12.93
C ALA A 341 22.08 11.14 11.83
N ALA A 342 23.39 11.29 11.61
CA ALA A 342 24.13 10.47 10.64
C ALA A 342 24.15 8.98 11.01
N GLN A 343 24.38 8.66 12.29
CA GLN A 343 24.38 7.28 12.78
C GLN A 343 22.94 6.71 12.80
N ALA A 344 21.97 7.52 13.20
CA ALA A 344 20.56 7.15 13.20
C ALA A 344 20.06 6.80 11.77
N ARG A 345 20.46 7.55 10.73
CA ARG A 345 20.14 7.22 9.34
C ARG A 345 20.71 5.87 8.89
N ILE A 346 21.95 5.55 9.28
CA ILE A 346 22.54 4.24 8.97
C ILE A 346 21.76 3.13 9.67
N ALA A 347 21.42 3.33 10.94
CA ALA A 347 20.60 2.37 11.71
C ALA A 347 19.23 2.15 11.04
N VAL A 348 18.56 3.21 10.59
CA VAL A 348 17.28 3.13 9.86
C VAL A 348 17.42 2.30 8.58
N ILE A 349 18.49 2.52 7.78
CA ILE A 349 18.74 1.70 6.58
C ILE A 349 18.84 0.21 6.94
N CYS A 350 19.64 -0.12 7.95
CA CYS A 350 19.81 -1.52 8.38
C CYS A 350 18.48 -2.13 8.88
N LEU A 351 17.76 -1.41 9.74
CA LEU A 351 16.48 -1.88 10.31
C LEU A 351 15.41 -2.02 9.22
N TRP A 352 15.34 -1.07 8.30
CA TRP A 352 14.37 -1.11 7.20
C TRP A 352 14.69 -2.22 6.19
N THR A 353 15.96 -2.45 5.88
CA THR A 353 16.38 -3.61 5.07
C THR A 353 15.97 -4.93 5.74
N ALA A 354 16.16 -5.05 7.05
CA ALA A 354 15.75 -6.22 7.80
C ALA A 354 14.22 -6.39 7.80
N CYS A 355 13.44 -5.30 7.90
CA CYS A 355 11.98 -5.33 7.74
C CYS A 355 11.58 -5.87 6.35
N GLY A 356 12.22 -5.41 5.27
CA GLY A 356 12.01 -5.94 3.93
C GLY A 356 12.30 -7.44 3.83
N ILE A 357 13.42 -7.89 4.39
CA ILE A 357 13.79 -9.31 4.47
C ILE A 357 12.70 -10.09 5.22
N GLY A 358 12.26 -9.61 6.37
CA GLY A 358 11.20 -10.24 7.17
C GLY A 358 9.88 -10.38 6.40
N MET A 359 9.49 -9.33 5.68
CA MET A 359 8.31 -9.36 4.81
C MET A 359 8.47 -10.38 3.68
N GLY A 360 9.63 -10.40 2.99
CA GLY A 360 9.93 -11.33 1.91
C GLY A 360 9.89 -12.80 2.33
N ILE A 361 10.39 -13.11 3.53
CA ILE A 361 10.35 -14.47 4.08
C ILE A 361 8.92 -14.95 4.34
N THR A 362 8.02 -14.04 4.77
CA THR A 362 6.70 -14.44 5.30
C THR A 362 5.60 -14.36 4.23
N TYR A 363 5.63 -13.33 3.38
CA TYR A 363 4.52 -12.95 2.52
C TYR A 363 4.12 -14.06 1.52
N ILE A 364 5.09 -14.56 0.73
CA ILE A 364 4.81 -15.52 -0.36
C ILE A 364 4.34 -16.85 0.19
N ASP A 365 4.98 -17.37 1.24
CA ASP A 365 4.57 -18.64 1.84
C ASP A 365 3.17 -18.54 2.47
N THR A 366 2.83 -17.39 3.07
CA THR A 366 1.50 -17.17 3.65
C THR A 366 0.42 -17.07 2.57
N MET A 367 0.73 -16.39 1.46
CA MET A 367 -0.16 -16.32 0.31
C MET A 367 -0.40 -17.71 -0.30
N ASN A 368 0.66 -18.53 -0.42
CA ASN A 368 0.54 -19.90 -0.90
C ASN A 368 -0.38 -20.76 -0.01
N VAL A 369 -0.27 -20.65 1.33
CA VAL A 369 -1.18 -21.35 2.26
C VAL A 369 -2.63 -20.89 2.08
N PHE A 370 -2.85 -19.61 1.84
CA PHE A 370 -4.20 -19.09 1.59
C PHE A 370 -4.78 -19.62 0.26
N PHE A 371 -3.97 -19.76 -0.78
CA PHE A 371 -4.39 -20.26 -2.10
C PHE A 371 -4.37 -21.80 -2.24
N GLU A 372 -4.06 -22.56 -1.18
CA GLU A 372 -4.21 -24.02 -1.21
C GLU A 372 -5.65 -24.43 -1.55
N GLU A 373 -5.81 -25.59 -2.20
CA GLU A 373 -7.14 -26.11 -2.57
C GLU A 373 -8.02 -26.25 -1.32
N PRO A 374 -9.31 -25.78 -1.38
CA PRO A 374 -10.20 -25.85 -0.24
C PRO A 374 -10.55 -27.31 0.12
N GLU A 375 -10.72 -27.57 1.41
CA GLU A 375 -11.38 -28.79 1.88
C GLU A 375 -12.87 -28.77 1.50
N VAL A 376 -13.47 -29.94 1.48
CA VAL A 376 -14.90 -30.10 1.18
C VAL A 376 -15.77 -29.23 2.12
N ASP A 377 -15.31 -28.97 3.34
CA ASP A 377 -16.00 -28.16 4.36
C ASP A 377 -15.59 -26.67 4.38
N ASP A 378 -14.64 -26.26 3.52
CA ASP A 378 -14.20 -24.86 3.46
C ASP A 378 -15.10 -24.08 2.51
N SER A 379 -15.98 -23.25 3.04
CA SER A 379 -16.98 -22.49 2.29
C SER A 379 -16.44 -21.34 1.43
N ILE A 380 -15.11 -21.23 1.28
CA ILE A 380 -14.48 -20.14 0.49
C ILE A 380 -14.37 -20.54 -0.98
N THR A 381 -15.08 -19.82 -1.86
CA THR A 381 -14.96 -20.01 -3.32
C THR A 381 -13.66 -19.40 -3.88
N ILE A 382 -13.25 -19.86 -5.08
CA ILE A 382 -12.05 -19.31 -5.77
C ILE A 382 -12.19 -17.80 -6.00
N GLU A 383 -13.39 -17.32 -6.33
CA GLU A 383 -13.66 -15.89 -6.53
C GLU A 383 -13.49 -15.10 -5.23
N GLN A 384 -13.97 -15.66 -4.11
CA GLN A 384 -13.77 -15.06 -2.78
C GLN A 384 -12.29 -15.05 -2.38
N MET A 385 -11.51 -16.08 -2.75
CA MET A 385 -10.07 -16.11 -2.49
C MET A 385 -9.33 -15.00 -3.22
N VAL A 386 -9.59 -14.83 -4.52
CA VAL A 386 -8.98 -13.77 -5.33
C VAL A 386 -9.39 -12.39 -4.80
N SER A 387 -10.67 -12.20 -4.49
CA SER A 387 -11.15 -10.94 -3.91
C SER A 387 -10.51 -10.66 -2.55
N ALA A 388 -10.46 -11.64 -1.66
CA ALA A 388 -9.90 -11.48 -0.30
C ALA A 388 -8.39 -11.18 -0.33
N SER A 389 -7.62 -11.75 -1.26
CA SER A 389 -6.18 -11.47 -1.39
C SER A 389 -5.89 -10.02 -1.73
N VAL A 390 -6.70 -9.39 -2.57
CA VAL A 390 -6.59 -7.96 -2.91
C VAL A 390 -7.11 -7.08 -1.77
N MET A 391 -8.24 -7.49 -1.18
CA MET A 391 -8.88 -6.73 -0.10
C MET A 391 -8.04 -6.68 1.18
N VAL A 392 -7.29 -7.74 1.50
CA VAL A 392 -6.49 -7.81 2.73
C VAL A 392 -5.43 -6.70 2.78
N GLU A 393 -4.74 -6.46 1.68
CA GLU A 393 -3.73 -5.41 1.57
C GLU A 393 -4.35 -4.01 1.55
N SER A 394 -5.40 -3.86 0.76
CA SER A 394 -6.07 -2.57 0.59
C SER A 394 -6.72 -2.07 1.88
N LEU A 395 -7.43 -2.97 2.60
CA LEU A 395 -8.08 -2.62 3.87
C LEU A 395 -7.07 -2.37 4.98
N SER A 396 -6.06 -3.24 5.12
CA SER A 396 -5.03 -3.07 6.15
C SER A 396 -4.29 -1.74 5.98
N SER A 397 -3.89 -1.41 4.77
CA SER A 397 -3.22 -0.14 4.45
C SER A 397 -4.14 1.05 4.68
N ALA A 398 -5.39 0.98 4.22
CA ALA A 398 -6.36 2.06 4.34
C ALA A 398 -6.72 2.39 5.80
N ILE A 399 -6.63 1.42 6.70
CA ILE A 399 -6.90 1.59 8.13
C ILE A 399 -5.64 2.06 8.89
N PHE A 400 -4.54 1.32 8.73
CA PHE A 400 -3.40 1.48 9.63
C PHE A 400 -2.40 2.55 9.20
N ILE A 401 -2.27 2.85 7.89
CA ILE A 401 -1.42 3.95 7.44
C ILE A 401 -1.93 5.31 7.99
N PRO A 402 -3.21 5.70 7.81
CA PRO A 402 -3.70 6.94 8.39
C PRO A 402 -3.61 6.99 9.92
N LEU A 403 -3.79 5.85 10.58
CA LEU A 403 -3.70 5.77 12.05
C LEU A 403 -2.27 6.02 12.54
N THR A 404 -1.28 5.35 11.96
CA THR A 404 0.14 5.51 12.34
C THR A 404 0.69 6.88 11.97
N THR A 405 0.34 7.39 10.79
CA THR A 405 0.75 8.74 10.36
C THR A 405 0.05 9.84 11.16
N SER A 406 -1.19 9.63 11.63
CA SER A 406 -1.84 10.52 12.59
C SER A 406 -1.11 10.58 13.92
N LEU A 407 -0.63 9.43 14.44
CA LEU A 407 0.19 9.40 15.65
C LEU A 407 1.48 10.23 15.46
N ALA A 408 2.19 10.04 14.35
CA ALA A 408 3.39 10.83 14.03
C ALA A 408 3.06 12.34 13.92
N ALA A 409 1.93 12.71 13.33
CA ALA A 409 1.50 14.09 13.14
C ALA A 409 1.28 14.86 14.47
N PHE A 410 0.98 14.16 15.57
CA PHE A 410 0.87 14.79 16.90
C PHE A 410 2.17 15.46 17.37
N ALA A 411 3.32 15.03 16.86
CA ALA A 411 4.60 15.68 17.12
C ALA A 411 4.61 17.17 16.73
N PHE A 412 3.76 17.56 15.78
CA PHE A 412 3.70 18.92 15.24
C PHE A 412 2.52 19.76 15.75
N GLN A 413 1.53 19.16 16.44
CA GLN A 413 0.32 19.87 16.85
C GLN A 413 0.52 20.89 17.98
N LYS A 414 1.51 20.71 18.88
CA LYS A 414 1.76 21.60 20.03
C LYS A 414 2.48 22.90 19.70
N LYS A 415 2.97 23.11 18.46
CA LYS A 415 3.76 24.30 18.07
C LYS A 415 2.99 25.41 17.34
N ALA A 416 1.71 25.25 17.09
CA ALA A 416 0.90 26.29 16.41
C ALA A 416 0.59 27.52 17.30
N VAL A 417 0.96 27.50 18.58
CA VAL A 417 0.73 28.60 19.53
C VAL A 417 2.07 29.06 20.10
N GLY A 418 2.84 29.83 19.36
CA GLY A 418 3.82 30.69 20.02
C GLY A 418 5.25 30.85 19.51
N GLN A 419 5.65 30.47 18.29
CA GLN A 419 6.96 30.89 17.75
C GLN A 419 6.92 31.05 16.23
N VAL A 420 6.76 32.26 15.77
CA VAL A 420 7.06 32.71 14.40
C VAL A 420 8.59 32.86 14.31
N GLY A 421 9.25 32.05 13.47
CA GLY A 421 10.64 32.34 13.05
C GLY A 421 11.73 31.27 13.23
N GLN A 422 11.44 30.08 13.77
CA GLN A 422 12.43 28.99 13.78
C GLN A 422 11.89 27.75 13.05
N PRO A 423 12.74 27.03 12.24
CA PRO A 423 12.33 25.75 11.68
C PRO A 423 11.96 24.81 12.85
N PRO A 424 10.84 24.09 12.76
CA PRO A 424 10.38 23.27 13.87
C PRO A 424 11.28 22.05 14.03
N HIS A 425 12.32 22.18 14.84
CA HIS A 425 12.99 21.00 15.37
C HIS A 425 11.98 20.27 16.25
N VAL A 426 11.75 18.96 15.96
CA VAL A 426 10.90 18.11 16.77
C VAL A 426 11.53 18.08 18.16
N ALA A 427 10.88 18.72 19.13
CA ALA A 427 11.37 18.70 20.53
C ALA A 427 11.31 17.24 21.03
N HIS A 428 12.06 16.90 22.10
CA HIS A 428 12.09 15.56 22.71
C HIS A 428 10.67 14.97 22.94
N SER A 429 9.67 15.81 23.17
CA SER A 429 8.25 15.42 23.26
C SER A 429 7.66 14.92 21.92
N GLY A 430 8.22 15.29 20.78
CA GLY A 430 7.76 14.85 19.47
C GLY A 430 8.20 13.43 19.13
N SER A 431 9.38 13.01 19.57
CA SER A 431 9.90 11.66 19.35
C SER A 431 9.04 10.58 20.02
N LEU A 432 8.33 10.89 21.11
CA LEU A 432 7.39 9.97 21.77
C LEU A 432 6.23 9.55 20.85
N PHE A 433 5.71 10.47 20.03
CA PHE A 433 4.62 10.14 19.09
C PHE A 433 5.09 9.26 17.95
N TYR A 434 6.28 9.49 17.44
CA TYR A 434 6.92 8.56 16.48
C TYR A 434 7.20 7.21 17.13
N GLY A 435 7.66 7.19 18.39
CA GLY A 435 7.85 5.96 19.16
C GLY A 435 6.53 5.19 19.32
N ALA A 436 5.43 5.88 19.63
CA ALA A 436 4.11 5.24 19.71
C ALA A 436 3.64 4.67 18.37
N ALA A 437 3.89 5.37 17.25
CA ALA A 437 3.56 4.89 15.91
C ALA A 437 4.35 3.62 15.55
N TRP A 438 5.66 3.60 15.80
CA TRP A 438 6.50 2.41 15.61
C TRP A 438 6.17 1.28 16.59
N GLY A 439 5.76 1.61 17.82
CA GLY A 439 5.24 0.65 18.78
C GLY A 439 3.98 -0.05 18.27
N LEU A 440 3.06 0.69 17.64
CA LEU A 440 1.88 0.10 17.00
C LEU A 440 2.27 -0.84 15.86
N VAL A 441 3.27 -0.50 15.03
CA VAL A 441 3.81 -1.38 13.98
C VAL A 441 4.30 -2.71 14.58
N ALA A 442 5.05 -2.65 15.68
CA ALA A 442 5.53 -3.85 16.36
C ALA A 442 4.38 -4.70 16.94
N VAL A 443 3.37 -4.08 17.52
CA VAL A 443 2.15 -4.77 18.01
C VAL A 443 1.43 -5.48 16.88
N LEU A 444 1.25 -4.82 15.74
CA LEU A 444 0.61 -5.43 14.56
C LEU A 444 1.39 -6.66 14.07
N ALA A 445 2.72 -6.60 14.06
CA ALA A 445 3.55 -7.74 13.73
C ALA A 445 3.33 -8.90 14.73
N VAL A 446 3.30 -8.63 16.04
CA VAL A 446 3.00 -9.66 17.05
C VAL A 446 1.61 -10.27 16.84
N ILE A 447 0.60 -9.47 16.53
CA ILE A 447 -0.74 -9.98 16.22
C ILE A 447 -0.69 -10.88 14.97
N ALA A 448 0.03 -10.49 13.92
CA ALA A 448 0.23 -11.33 12.74
C ALA A 448 0.83 -12.70 13.12
N TRP A 449 1.84 -12.71 13.99
CA TRP A 449 2.45 -13.96 14.47
C TRP A 449 1.45 -14.87 15.20
N LEU A 450 0.54 -14.31 16.02
CA LEU A 450 -0.50 -15.08 16.73
C LEU A 450 -1.41 -15.87 15.77
N TYR A 451 -1.63 -15.38 14.57
CA TYR A 451 -2.37 -16.11 13.54
C TYR A 451 -1.48 -17.08 12.77
N LEU A 452 -0.31 -16.62 12.31
CA LEU A 452 0.53 -17.37 11.39
C LEU A 452 1.19 -18.60 12.04
N HIS A 453 1.57 -18.55 13.32
CA HIS A 453 2.18 -19.70 14.01
C HIS A 453 1.23 -20.90 14.17
N ARG A 454 -0.09 -20.67 14.03
CA ARG A 454 -1.14 -21.68 14.05
C ARG A 454 -1.64 -22.07 12.66
N SER A 455 -1.03 -21.53 11.61
CA SER A 455 -1.33 -21.80 10.20
C SER A 455 -0.25 -22.72 9.60
N GLY A 456 -0.39 -23.07 8.34
CA GLY A 456 0.62 -23.81 7.58
C GLY A 456 0.01 -24.66 6.47
N PRO A 457 0.82 -25.05 5.46
CA PRO A 457 0.41 -25.93 4.40
C PRO A 457 0.02 -27.30 4.96
N ARG A 458 -0.92 -27.96 4.31
CA ARG A 458 -1.32 -29.32 4.63
C ARG A 458 -0.21 -30.30 4.31
N ALA A 459 -0.14 -31.39 5.10
CA ALA A 459 0.68 -32.54 4.73
C ALA A 459 0.10 -33.09 3.41
N ARG A 460 0.85 -33.01 2.31
CA ARG A 460 0.52 -33.78 1.11
C ARG A 460 0.54 -35.25 1.52
N GLU A 461 -0.62 -35.90 1.51
CA GLU A 461 -0.64 -37.36 1.49
C GLU A 461 0.22 -37.79 0.31
N LYS A 462 1.28 -38.54 0.62
CA LYS A 462 2.07 -39.20 -0.41
C LYS A 462 1.08 -40.12 -1.13
N THR A 463 0.63 -39.71 -2.31
CA THR A 463 0.00 -40.63 -3.23
C THR A 463 1.05 -41.68 -3.50
N VAL A 464 0.90 -42.81 -2.83
CA VAL A 464 1.66 -44.04 -3.12
C VAL A 464 1.18 -44.43 -4.52
N ALA A 465 2.05 -44.16 -5.52
CA ALA A 465 1.92 -44.66 -6.88
C ALA A 465 2.48 -46.07 -6.95
#